data_830681adabe89753b0e01cfb41452bad
#
_entry.id   830681adabe89753b0e01cfb41452bad
#
_cell.length_a   1.000
_cell.length_b   1.000
_cell.length_c   1.000
_cell.angle_alpha   90.00
_cell.angle_beta   90.00
_cell.angle_gamma   90.00
#
_symmetry.space_group_name_H-M   'P 1'
#
loop_
_entity.id
_entity.type
_entity.pdbx_description
1 polymer ?
#
loop_
_entity_poly.entity_id
_entity_poly.type
_entity_poly.pdbx_seq_one_letter_code
_entity_poly.pdbx_strand_id
1 'polypeptide(L)'
;VEYNAQHYYTCIINRKNSNNENSIPGAAGGYVENTKYGETFQKKDIRRVEVCEGEIVYEGRFGNSIKLGCDHNTNSPIIKIRAGQANLNADVKDNLNLPTKESIDNDHSSIYLTSDGVSDIKFDGQTIGGKKILIKSDGIFIKGNDIRLGGVIKGDLQPVVRGNDLKELLDVVFEGTISTNEQAIKTNTVEIVVKTNAGDVKGAAELTQTNIELQQQNTKLTDAINNSSYLSNKVKTV
;
A
#
# COMPACT_ATOMS: atom_id res chain seq x y z
N VAL A 1 -13.27 -14.07 -38.31
CA VAL A 1 -14.38 -13.29 -38.87
C VAL A 1 -13.96 -12.81 -40.25
N GLU A 2 -14.83 -12.96 -41.24
CA GLU A 2 -14.63 -12.48 -42.60
C GLU A 2 -15.58 -11.30 -42.85
N TYR A 3 -15.02 -10.21 -43.37
CA TYR A 3 -15.78 -9.05 -43.80
C TYR A 3 -15.16 -8.47 -45.08
N ASN A 4 -15.94 -8.26 -46.12
CA ASN A 4 -15.48 -7.81 -47.43
C ASN A 4 -14.33 -8.64 -48.00
N ALA A 5 -14.41 -9.97 -47.93
CA ALA A 5 -13.38 -10.90 -48.36
C ALA A 5 -12.02 -10.74 -47.65
N GLN A 6 -11.96 -10.02 -46.56
CA GLN A 6 -10.80 -9.94 -45.67
C GLN A 6 -11.03 -10.79 -44.42
N HIS A 7 -9.99 -11.51 -44.01
CA HIS A 7 -10.03 -12.35 -42.80
C HIS A 7 -9.45 -11.57 -41.63
N TYR A 8 -10.28 -11.42 -40.59
CA TYR A 8 -9.87 -10.75 -39.36
C TYR A 8 -9.72 -11.80 -38.25
N TYR A 9 -8.56 -11.87 -37.64
CA TYR A 9 -8.34 -12.66 -36.45
C TYR A 9 -8.71 -11.82 -35.22
N THR A 10 -9.80 -12.13 -34.58
CA THR A 10 -10.28 -11.33 -33.45
C THR A 10 -9.99 -11.94 -32.08
N CYS A 11 -10.03 -13.27 -31.98
CA CYS A 11 -9.74 -14.00 -30.75
C CYS A 11 -9.70 -15.50 -31.02
N ILE A 12 -9.18 -16.26 -30.08
CA ILE A 12 -9.33 -17.71 -30.05
C ILE A 12 -10.76 -18.02 -29.63
N ILE A 13 -11.53 -18.62 -30.52
CA ILE A 13 -12.89 -19.09 -30.21
C ILE A 13 -12.78 -20.55 -29.80
N ASN A 14 -13.25 -20.87 -28.59
CA ASN A 14 -13.36 -22.24 -28.16
C ASN A 14 -14.34 -22.99 -29.04
N ARG A 15 -13.88 -24.06 -29.67
CA ARG A 15 -14.75 -24.89 -30.45
C ARG A 15 -15.66 -25.73 -29.56
N LYS A 16 -16.87 -26.02 -30.04
CA LYS A 16 -17.77 -26.99 -29.39
C LYS A 16 -16.99 -28.26 -29.09
N ASN A 17 -17.01 -28.72 -27.86
CA ASN A 17 -16.26 -29.86 -27.32
C ASN A 17 -14.77 -29.62 -27.06
N SER A 18 -14.29 -28.41 -27.07
CA SER A 18 -13.00 -28.15 -26.45
C SER A 18 -13.18 -28.16 -24.92
N ASN A 19 -12.44 -29.00 -24.22
CA ASN A 19 -12.47 -29.07 -22.74
C ASN A 19 -11.77 -27.84 -22.09
N ASN A 20 -11.99 -26.66 -22.66
CA ASN A 20 -11.42 -25.41 -22.18
C ASN A 20 -12.28 -24.73 -21.12
N GLU A 21 -13.03 -25.51 -20.35
CA GLU A 21 -13.66 -25.06 -19.10
C GLU A 21 -12.66 -24.39 -18.15
N ASN A 22 -11.39 -24.69 -18.34
CA ASN A 22 -10.27 -24.10 -17.60
C ASN A 22 -10.03 -22.60 -17.87
N SER A 23 -10.56 -22.06 -18.94
CA SER A 23 -10.43 -20.64 -19.30
C SER A 23 -11.59 -19.78 -18.80
N ILE A 24 -12.65 -20.40 -18.30
CA ILE A 24 -13.85 -19.68 -17.84
C ILE A 24 -13.86 -19.61 -16.32
N PRO A 25 -13.85 -18.41 -15.71
CA PRO A 25 -13.96 -18.25 -14.28
C PRO A 25 -15.17 -18.98 -13.71
N GLY A 26 -14.99 -19.76 -12.66
CA GLY A 26 -16.05 -20.48 -11.97
C GLY A 26 -16.74 -21.62 -12.75
N ALA A 27 -16.43 -21.81 -14.03
CA ALA A 27 -17.12 -22.82 -14.86
C ALA A 27 -16.46 -24.21 -14.84
N ALA A 28 -15.29 -24.37 -14.24
CA ALA A 28 -14.57 -25.63 -14.20
C ALA A 28 -15.27 -26.64 -13.28
N GLY A 29 -16.23 -27.36 -13.82
CA GLY A 29 -16.88 -28.52 -13.18
C GLY A 29 -16.33 -29.87 -13.64
N GLY A 30 -15.41 -29.88 -14.59
CA GLY A 30 -14.88 -31.09 -15.23
C GLY A 30 -13.57 -31.57 -14.63
N TYR A 31 -13.49 -32.87 -14.45
CA TYR A 31 -12.27 -33.58 -14.17
C TYR A 31 -11.48 -33.74 -15.48
N VAL A 32 -10.29 -33.20 -15.56
CA VAL A 32 -9.40 -33.39 -16.71
C VAL A 32 -8.24 -34.25 -16.26
N GLU A 33 -8.27 -35.52 -16.64
CA GLU A 33 -7.14 -36.41 -16.44
C GLU A 33 -5.96 -36.06 -17.34
N ASN A 34 -4.75 -36.12 -16.78
CA ASN A 34 -3.49 -36.09 -17.50
C ASN A 34 -3.31 -34.92 -18.47
N THR A 35 -3.26 -33.70 -17.96
CA THR A 35 -2.75 -32.61 -18.77
C THR A 35 -1.22 -32.51 -18.63
N LYS A 36 -0.56 -31.99 -19.65
CA LYS A 36 0.88 -31.65 -19.64
C LYS A 36 1.32 -30.81 -18.42
N TYR A 37 0.38 -30.21 -17.71
CA TYR A 37 0.59 -29.24 -16.63
C TYR A 37 0.08 -29.70 -15.26
N GLY A 38 -0.30 -30.96 -15.11
CA GLY A 38 -0.78 -31.55 -13.87
C GLY A 38 -2.01 -32.44 -14.06
N GLU A 39 -2.26 -33.30 -13.07
CA GLU A 39 -3.26 -34.37 -13.15
C GLU A 39 -4.70 -33.87 -12.93
N THR A 40 -4.89 -32.73 -12.28
CA THR A 40 -6.22 -32.24 -11.95
C THR A 40 -6.30 -30.72 -11.91
N PHE A 41 -7.35 -30.17 -12.49
CA PHE A 41 -7.75 -28.79 -12.24
C PHE A 41 -8.81 -28.77 -11.14
N GLN A 42 -8.44 -28.28 -9.97
CA GLN A 42 -9.41 -28.06 -8.91
C GLN A 42 -10.32 -26.86 -9.26
N LYS A 43 -11.61 -27.05 -9.08
CA LYS A 43 -12.58 -25.96 -9.14
C LYS A 43 -12.21 -24.93 -8.07
N LYS A 44 -12.15 -23.67 -8.44
CA LYS A 44 -12.07 -22.56 -7.50
C LYS A 44 -13.40 -21.85 -7.41
N ASP A 45 -13.77 -21.43 -6.20
CA ASP A 45 -14.97 -20.64 -5.95
C ASP A 45 -14.70 -19.19 -6.39
N ILE A 46 -14.83 -18.96 -7.71
CA ILE A 46 -14.54 -17.69 -8.36
C ILE A 46 -15.74 -17.32 -9.21
N ARG A 47 -16.18 -16.07 -9.08
CA ARG A 47 -17.23 -15.51 -9.91
C ARG A 47 -16.61 -14.73 -11.05
N ARG A 48 -17.22 -14.79 -12.23
CA ARG A 48 -16.83 -13.92 -13.35
C ARG A 48 -17.10 -12.46 -13.04
N VAL A 49 -16.31 -11.57 -13.62
CA VAL A 49 -16.52 -10.12 -13.51
C VAL A 49 -17.78 -9.71 -14.24
N GLU A 50 -18.53 -8.79 -13.64
CA GLU A 50 -19.64 -8.13 -14.33
C GLU A 50 -19.10 -7.27 -15.47
N VAL A 51 -19.65 -7.49 -16.67
CA VAL A 51 -19.31 -6.76 -17.89
C VAL A 51 -20.51 -6.01 -18.37
N CYS A 52 -20.34 -4.71 -18.58
CA CYS A 52 -21.37 -3.85 -19.14
C CYS A 52 -21.08 -3.49 -20.60
N GLU A 53 -22.04 -2.90 -21.27
CA GLU A 53 -21.88 -2.46 -22.65
C GLU A 53 -20.69 -1.49 -22.79
N GLY A 54 -19.87 -1.71 -23.81
CA GLY A 54 -18.68 -0.90 -24.08
C GLY A 54 -17.44 -1.25 -23.26
N GLU A 55 -17.52 -2.21 -22.35
CA GLU A 55 -16.37 -2.67 -21.56
C GLU A 55 -15.65 -3.85 -22.22
N ILE A 56 -14.36 -3.94 -21.98
CA ILE A 56 -13.52 -5.08 -22.36
C ILE A 56 -12.93 -5.69 -21.10
N VAL A 57 -13.12 -7.01 -20.93
CA VAL A 57 -12.59 -7.73 -19.77
C VAL A 57 -11.78 -8.94 -20.23
N TYR A 58 -10.58 -9.05 -19.72
CA TYR A 58 -9.76 -10.25 -19.79
C TYR A 58 -9.74 -10.90 -18.42
N GLU A 59 -10.28 -12.11 -18.31
CA GLU A 59 -10.34 -12.85 -17.06
C GLU A 59 -9.54 -14.13 -17.12
N GLY A 60 -8.81 -14.39 -16.04
CA GLY A 60 -8.22 -15.68 -15.79
C GLY A 60 -9.06 -16.51 -14.81
N ARG A 61 -9.03 -17.82 -14.96
CA ARG A 61 -9.79 -18.78 -14.14
C ARG A 61 -9.51 -18.70 -12.64
N PHE A 62 -8.46 -18.00 -12.21
CA PHE A 62 -8.06 -17.87 -10.81
C PHE A 62 -8.56 -16.59 -10.15
N GLY A 63 -9.43 -15.84 -10.81
CA GLY A 63 -10.00 -14.61 -10.30
C GLY A 63 -9.18 -13.35 -10.58
N ASN A 64 -8.13 -13.47 -11.39
CA ASN A 64 -7.40 -12.33 -11.90
C ASN A 64 -8.11 -11.75 -13.13
N SER A 65 -8.06 -10.43 -13.29
CA SER A 65 -8.70 -9.74 -14.41
C SER A 65 -7.99 -8.44 -14.79
N ILE A 66 -8.15 -8.06 -16.05
CA ILE A 66 -7.87 -6.72 -16.57
C ILE A 66 -9.17 -6.23 -17.21
N LYS A 67 -9.68 -5.10 -16.74
CA LYS A 67 -10.91 -4.49 -17.24
C LYS A 67 -10.62 -3.09 -17.77
N LEU A 68 -11.04 -2.84 -18.99
CA LEU A 68 -11.13 -1.53 -19.61
C LEU A 68 -12.60 -1.16 -19.61
N GLY A 69 -13.00 -0.23 -18.77
CA GLY A 69 -14.40 0.11 -18.56
C GLY A 69 -14.61 1.55 -18.17
N CYS A 70 -15.72 1.80 -17.53
CA CYS A 70 -16.07 3.13 -17.04
C CYS A 70 -16.72 3.10 -15.65
N ASP A 71 -16.80 4.27 -15.04
CA ASP A 71 -17.69 4.54 -13.94
C ASP A 71 -19.12 4.64 -14.53
N HIS A 72 -20.02 3.73 -14.14
CA HIS A 72 -21.37 3.66 -14.69
C HIS A 72 -22.25 4.87 -14.37
N ASN A 73 -21.87 5.67 -13.36
CA ASN A 73 -22.62 6.88 -13.02
C ASN A 73 -22.24 8.06 -13.91
N THR A 74 -20.97 8.10 -14.34
CA THR A 74 -20.42 9.27 -15.04
C THR A 74 -19.92 8.96 -16.46
N ASN A 75 -19.87 7.68 -16.85
CA ASN A 75 -19.23 7.18 -18.06
C ASN A 75 -17.75 7.53 -18.19
N SER A 76 -17.11 7.84 -17.08
CA SER A 76 -15.69 8.24 -17.06
C SER A 76 -14.79 7.00 -17.14
N PRO A 77 -13.77 6.99 -18.02
CA PRO A 77 -12.91 5.84 -18.22
C PRO A 77 -12.18 5.37 -16.95
N ILE A 78 -12.17 4.05 -16.74
CA ILE A 78 -11.43 3.40 -15.65
C ILE A 78 -10.71 2.16 -16.22
N ILE A 79 -9.46 1.97 -15.81
CA ILE A 79 -8.75 0.71 -16.01
C ILE A 79 -8.59 0.05 -14.64
N LYS A 80 -8.96 -1.23 -14.55
CA LYS A 80 -8.83 -2.04 -13.34
C LYS A 80 -7.98 -3.27 -13.62
N ILE A 81 -6.94 -3.47 -12.82
CA ILE A 81 -6.10 -4.67 -12.85
C ILE A 81 -6.24 -5.32 -11.48
N ARG A 82 -6.54 -6.61 -11.46
CA ARG A 82 -6.80 -7.36 -10.24
C ARG A 82 -6.09 -8.73 -10.26
N ALA A 83 -5.48 -9.11 -9.17
CA ALA A 83 -4.78 -10.38 -8.99
C ALA A 83 -5.48 -11.31 -8.00
N GLY A 84 -6.79 -11.34 -7.98
CA GLY A 84 -7.60 -12.24 -7.15
C GLY A 84 -8.84 -11.55 -6.58
N GLN A 85 -9.91 -12.30 -6.51
CA GLN A 85 -11.16 -11.84 -5.89
C GLN A 85 -11.06 -11.92 -4.38
N ALA A 86 -11.84 -11.10 -3.69
CA ALA A 86 -12.10 -11.26 -2.27
C ALA A 86 -12.55 -12.69 -1.95
N ASN A 87 -12.19 -13.16 -0.77
CA ASN A 87 -12.68 -14.43 -0.28
C ASN A 87 -14.22 -14.41 -0.20
N LEU A 88 -14.85 -15.38 -0.85
CA LEU A 88 -16.31 -15.47 -0.84
C LEU A 88 -16.78 -15.95 0.53
N ASN A 89 -17.74 -15.24 1.11
CA ASN A 89 -18.45 -15.69 2.29
C ASN A 89 -19.29 -16.94 1.94
N ALA A 90 -19.69 -17.72 2.93
CA ALA A 90 -20.48 -18.94 2.74
C ALA A 90 -21.74 -18.69 1.91
N ASP A 91 -22.45 -17.59 2.17
CA ASP A 91 -23.68 -17.20 1.46
C ASP A 91 -23.46 -16.88 -0.04
N VAL A 92 -22.23 -16.59 -0.42
CA VAL A 92 -21.89 -16.27 -1.82
C VAL A 92 -21.45 -17.51 -2.59
N LYS A 93 -20.98 -18.56 -1.88
CA LYS A 93 -20.59 -19.84 -2.51
C LYS A 93 -21.77 -20.49 -3.24
N ASP A 94 -22.96 -20.33 -2.74
CA ASP A 94 -24.19 -20.88 -3.34
C ASP A 94 -24.60 -20.12 -4.63
N ASN A 95 -24.02 -18.94 -4.88
CA ASN A 95 -24.33 -18.06 -5.99
C ASN A 95 -23.14 -17.79 -6.93
N LEU A 96 -22.29 -18.78 -7.16
CA LEU A 96 -21.10 -18.65 -8.03
C LEU A 96 -21.43 -18.25 -9.48
N ASN A 97 -22.66 -18.45 -9.92
CA ASN A 97 -23.11 -18.08 -11.28
C ASN A 97 -23.39 -16.57 -11.42
N LEU A 98 -23.55 -15.84 -10.32
CA LEU A 98 -23.76 -14.40 -10.37
C LEU A 98 -22.43 -13.68 -10.61
N PRO A 99 -22.42 -12.70 -11.51
CA PRO A 99 -21.22 -11.90 -11.72
C PRO A 99 -20.86 -11.07 -10.45
N THR A 100 -19.62 -10.67 -10.34
CA THR A 100 -19.12 -9.84 -9.27
C THR A 100 -18.57 -8.53 -9.79
N LYS A 101 -18.72 -7.46 -9.02
CA LYS A 101 -18.03 -6.18 -9.28
C LYS A 101 -16.65 -6.20 -8.61
N GLU A 102 -15.67 -5.66 -9.30
CA GLU A 102 -14.37 -5.47 -8.71
C GLU A 102 -14.43 -4.41 -7.61
N SER A 103 -13.78 -4.69 -6.50
CA SER A 103 -13.68 -3.79 -5.35
C SER A 103 -12.23 -3.72 -4.89
N ILE A 104 -11.62 -2.55 -5.02
CA ILE A 104 -10.23 -2.37 -4.60
C ILE A 104 -10.04 -2.62 -3.10
N ASP A 105 -11.05 -2.35 -2.27
CA ASP A 105 -10.99 -2.59 -0.83
C ASP A 105 -11.07 -4.07 -0.46
N ASN A 106 -11.84 -4.85 -1.22
CA ASN A 106 -12.15 -6.22 -0.87
C ASN A 106 -11.33 -7.25 -1.67
N ASP A 107 -10.97 -6.92 -2.92
CA ASP A 107 -10.14 -7.79 -3.74
C ASP A 107 -8.71 -7.88 -3.18
N HIS A 108 -7.95 -8.90 -3.58
CA HIS A 108 -6.58 -9.08 -3.13
C HIS A 108 -5.70 -7.90 -3.59
N SER A 109 -4.72 -8.12 -4.46
CA SER A 109 -3.91 -7.01 -4.99
C SER A 109 -4.57 -6.39 -6.20
N SER A 110 -4.66 -5.05 -6.24
CA SER A 110 -5.34 -4.32 -7.31
C SER A 110 -4.63 -3.02 -7.66
N ILE A 111 -4.73 -2.65 -8.95
CA ILE A 111 -4.31 -1.35 -9.46
C ILE A 111 -5.47 -0.77 -10.25
N TYR A 112 -5.92 0.44 -9.88
CA TYR A 112 -6.95 1.18 -10.60
C TYR A 112 -6.36 2.47 -11.13
N LEU A 113 -6.61 2.74 -12.42
CA LEU A 113 -6.31 4.02 -13.05
C LEU A 113 -7.64 4.70 -13.34
N THR A 114 -7.86 5.87 -12.77
CA THR A 114 -9.10 6.63 -12.90
C THR A 114 -8.90 7.90 -13.68
N SER A 115 -9.92 8.29 -14.44
CA SER A 115 -9.96 9.55 -15.16
C SER A 115 -10.67 10.65 -14.37
N ASP A 116 -10.69 11.85 -14.93
CA ASP A 116 -11.52 12.94 -14.45
C ASP A 116 -13.01 12.55 -14.52
N GLY A 117 -13.78 12.94 -13.55
CA GLY A 117 -15.20 12.61 -13.48
C GLY A 117 -15.54 11.27 -12.81
N VAL A 118 -14.59 10.40 -12.54
CA VAL A 118 -14.83 9.24 -11.68
C VAL A 118 -15.21 9.73 -10.29
N SER A 119 -16.29 9.21 -9.72
CA SER A 119 -16.90 9.79 -8.52
C SER A 119 -17.11 8.84 -7.35
N ASP A 120 -17.03 7.53 -7.55
CA ASP A 120 -17.51 6.58 -6.54
C ASP A 120 -16.65 5.32 -6.37
N ILE A 121 -15.34 5.50 -6.25
CA ILE A 121 -14.48 4.38 -5.87
C ILE A 121 -14.30 4.39 -4.37
N LYS A 122 -14.64 3.29 -3.70
CA LYS A 122 -14.30 3.07 -2.30
C LYS A 122 -12.86 2.60 -2.20
N PHE A 123 -12.06 3.28 -1.39
CA PHE A 123 -10.66 2.97 -1.13
C PHE A 123 -10.32 3.30 0.32
N ASP A 124 -9.98 2.28 1.10
CA ASP A 124 -9.74 2.38 2.55
C ASP A 124 -10.94 3.03 3.28
N GLY A 125 -12.16 2.60 2.89
CA GLY A 125 -13.42 3.11 3.43
C GLY A 125 -13.80 4.53 3.00
N GLN A 126 -12.94 5.23 2.25
CA GLN A 126 -13.21 6.58 1.76
C GLN A 126 -13.70 6.55 0.30
N THR A 127 -14.51 7.54 -0.07
CA THR A 127 -14.90 7.74 -1.47
C THR A 127 -13.85 8.56 -2.18
N ILE A 128 -13.24 7.98 -3.20
CA ILE A 128 -12.19 8.58 -4.01
C ILE A 128 -12.75 8.91 -5.39
N GLY A 129 -12.51 10.13 -5.86
CA GLY A 129 -12.89 10.60 -7.19
C GLY A 129 -11.73 11.28 -7.92
N GLY A 130 -11.94 11.57 -9.21
CA GLY A 130 -11.00 12.25 -10.10
C GLY A 130 -9.83 11.38 -10.58
N LYS A 131 -8.81 12.01 -11.13
CA LYS A 131 -7.61 11.35 -11.71
C LYS A 131 -6.73 10.78 -10.62
N LYS A 132 -6.63 9.47 -10.51
CA LYS A 132 -5.82 8.76 -9.50
C LYS A 132 -5.18 7.51 -10.08
N ILE A 133 -4.09 7.11 -9.49
CA ILE A 133 -3.57 5.74 -9.54
C ILE A 133 -3.71 5.18 -8.14
N LEU A 134 -4.57 4.18 -7.96
CA LEU A 134 -4.82 3.52 -6.70
C LEU A 134 -4.15 2.16 -6.74
N ILE A 135 -3.32 1.86 -5.76
CA ILE A 135 -2.62 0.57 -5.65
C ILE A 135 -2.92 0.02 -4.26
N LYS A 136 -3.44 -1.21 -4.21
CA LYS A 136 -3.75 -1.90 -2.97
C LYS A 136 -3.12 -3.29 -2.98
N SER A 137 -2.37 -3.59 -1.94
CA SER A 137 -1.77 -4.90 -1.65
C SER A 137 -1.33 -4.92 -0.19
N ASP A 138 -1.02 -6.11 0.35
CA ASP A 138 -0.42 -6.25 1.68
C ASP A 138 1.01 -5.68 1.72
N GLY A 139 1.70 -5.66 0.59
CA GLY A 139 3.03 -5.05 0.45
C GLY A 139 3.26 -4.54 -0.97
N ILE A 140 3.91 -3.39 -1.07
CA ILE A 140 4.30 -2.77 -2.34
C ILE A 140 5.81 -2.62 -2.34
N PHE A 141 6.49 -3.36 -3.23
CA PHE A 141 7.94 -3.31 -3.39
C PHE A 141 8.28 -2.50 -4.63
N ILE A 142 8.91 -1.35 -4.42
CA ILE A 142 9.37 -0.47 -5.50
C ILE A 142 10.90 -0.47 -5.47
N LYS A 143 11.52 -0.95 -6.56
CA LYS A 143 12.98 -0.97 -6.72
C LYS A 143 13.36 -0.16 -7.95
N GLY A 144 14.19 0.83 -7.77
CA GLY A 144 14.71 1.67 -8.84
C GLY A 144 16.00 2.36 -8.41
N ASN A 145 16.83 2.75 -9.37
CA ASN A 145 18.04 3.55 -9.08
C ASN A 145 17.66 4.98 -8.67
N ASP A 146 16.50 5.47 -9.10
CA ASP A 146 16.00 6.80 -8.82
C ASP A 146 14.47 6.72 -8.66
N ILE A 147 13.97 6.95 -7.45
CA ILE A 147 12.54 6.99 -7.13
C ILE A 147 12.21 8.42 -6.74
N ARG A 148 11.39 9.08 -7.53
CA ARG A 148 11.00 10.48 -7.35
C ARG A 148 9.53 10.60 -7.02
N LEU A 149 9.21 11.35 -5.97
CA LEU A 149 7.86 11.72 -5.59
C LEU A 149 7.72 13.24 -5.69
N GLY A 150 6.69 13.71 -6.36
CA GLY A 150 6.41 15.14 -6.49
C GLY A 150 6.32 15.63 -7.94
N GLY A 151 6.54 16.94 -8.14
CA GLY A 151 6.41 17.59 -9.44
C GLY A 151 7.48 17.24 -10.46
N VAL A 152 7.26 17.63 -11.71
CA VAL A 152 8.19 17.41 -12.83
C VAL A 152 9.34 18.43 -12.82
N ILE A 153 9.18 19.55 -12.14
CA ILE A 153 10.18 20.63 -12.06
C ILE A 153 11.28 20.24 -11.09
N LYS A 154 12.52 20.39 -11.50
CA LYS A 154 13.72 19.92 -10.77
C LYS A 154 13.85 20.44 -9.32
N GLY A 155 13.10 21.47 -8.92
CA GLY A 155 13.07 21.99 -7.55
C GLY A 155 11.98 21.38 -6.65
N ASP A 156 10.98 20.71 -7.23
CA ASP A 156 9.80 20.21 -6.50
C ASP A 156 9.90 18.71 -6.16
N LEU A 157 10.94 18.05 -6.64
CA LEU A 157 11.13 16.63 -6.43
C LEU A 157 11.74 16.39 -5.04
N GLN A 158 11.04 15.66 -4.20
CA GLN A 158 11.54 15.22 -2.91
C GLN A 158 12.11 13.82 -3.04
N PRO A 159 13.37 13.58 -2.66
CA PRO A 159 13.91 12.23 -2.59
C PRO A 159 13.16 11.42 -1.51
N VAL A 160 12.90 10.17 -1.80
CA VAL A 160 12.41 9.24 -0.80
C VAL A 160 13.56 8.87 0.11
N VAL A 161 13.49 9.31 1.36
CA VAL A 161 14.48 8.94 2.39
C VAL A 161 14.15 7.52 2.86
N ARG A 162 15.12 6.62 2.81
CA ARG A 162 14.97 5.29 3.39
C ARG A 162 14.81 5.41 4.91
N GLY A 163 13.87 4.67 5.49
CA GLY A 163 13.57 4.76 6.91
C GLY A 163 14.80 4.50 7.80
N ASN A 164 15.67 3.58 7.41
CA ASN A 164 16.90 3.29 8.15
C ASN A 164 17.89 4.45 8.10
N ASP A 165 18.08 5.09 6.95
CA ASP A 165 19.00 6.23 6.81
C ASP A 165 18.51 7.43 7.65
N LEU A 166 17.18 7.65 7.66
CA LEU A 166 16.57 8.67 8.51
C LEU A 166 16.73 8.32 9.99
N LYS A 167 16.57 7.04 10.35
CA LYS A 167 16.77 6.59 11.73
C LYS A 167 18.19 6.86 12.19
N GLU A 168 19.20 6.42 11.44
CA GLU A 168 20.61 6.62 11.75
C GLU A 168 20.93 8.12 11.93
N LEU A 169 20.43 8.97 11.05
CA LEU A 169 20.61 10.42 11.16
C LEU A 169 19.99 10.97 12.45
N LEU A 170 18.76 10.57 12.77
CA LEU A 170 18.08 11.04 13.97
C LEU A 170 18.72 10.51 15.26
N ASP A 171 19.18 9.26 15.27
CA ASP A 171 19.90 8.67 16.39
C ASP A 171 21.18 9.49 16.69
N VAL A 172 21.97 9.83 15.68
CA VAL A 172 23.17 10.66 15.83
C VAL A 172 22.83 12.05 16.40
N VAL A 173 21.76 12.68 15.92
CA VAL A 173 21.32 13.99 16.42
C VAL A 173 20.87 13.88 17.89
N PHE A 174 20.11 12.86 18.23
CA PHE A 174 19.60 12.67 19.59
C PHE A 174 20.72 12.34 20.57
N GLU A 175 21.65 11.43 20.21
CA GLU A 175 22.83 11.11 21.02
C GLU A 175 23.73 12.34 21.23
N GLY A 176 23.94 13.14 20.18
CA GLY A 176 24.66 14.40 20.28
C GLY A 176 24.00 15.38 21.25
N THR A 177 22.67 15.49 21.22
CA THR A 177 21.93 16.35 22.16
C THR A 177 22.01 15.84 23.59
N ILE A 178 21.89 14.53 23.81
CA ILE A 178 22.05 13.91 25.14
C ILE A 178 23.44 14.21 25.71
N SER A 179 24.49 14.01 24.93
CA SER A 179 25.85 14.29 25.32
C SER A 179 26.08 15.77 25.73
N THR A 180 25.50 16.70 24.96
CA THR A 180 25.55 18.13 25.25
C THR A 180 24.86 18.46 26.57
N ASN A 181 23.66 17.90 26.77
CA ASN A 181 22.91 18.09 28.02
C ASN A 181 23.66 17.53 29.23
N GLU A 182 24.31 16.36 29.10
CA GLU A 182 25.11 15.77 30.17
C GLU A 182 26.31 16.66 30.57
N GLN A 183 26.97 17.28 29.60
CA GLN A 183 28.03 18.24 29.86
C GLN A 183 27.49 19.47 30.58
N ALA A 184 26.35 20.00 30.17
CA ALA A 184 25.69 21.12 30.84
C ALA A 184 25.32 20.79 32.29
N ILE A 185 24.73 19.58 32.52
CA ILE A 185 24.42 19.10 33.88
C ILE A 185 25.64 19.03 34.77
N LYS A 186 26.77 18.51 34.25
CA LYS A 186 28.04 18.45 35.01
C LYS A 186 28.50 19.85 35.37
N THR A 187 28.50 20.79 34.44
CA THR A 187 28.90 22.18 34.67
C THR A 187 28.02 22.84 35.71
N ASN A 188 26.70 22.74 35.55
CA ASN A 188 25.73 23.28 36.49
C ASN A 188 25.90 22.69 37.90
N THR A 189 26.18 21.38 37.97
CA THR A 189 26.40 20.71 39.25
C THR A 189 27.59 21.32 40.04
N VAL A 190 28.68 21.61 39.35
CA VAL A 190 29.84 22.31 39.98
C VAL A 190 29.43 23.71 40.41
N GLU A 191 28.70 24.45 39.57
CA GLU A 191 28.27 25.82 39.89
C GLU A 191 27.26 25.86 41.05
N ILE A 192 26.38 24.86 41.16
CA ILE A 192 25.48 24.72 42.32
C ILE A 192 26.26 24.63 43.62
N VAL A 193 27.35 23.85 43.69
CA VAL A 193 28.18 23.75 44.87
C VAL A 193 28.83 25.08 45.19
N VAL A 194 29.36 25.80 44.19
CA VAL A 194 29.97 27.13 44.39
C VAL A 194 28.96 28.12 44.92
N LYS A 195 27.75 28.21 44.32
CA LYS A 195 26.68 29.12 44.76
C LYS A 195 26.19 28.79 46.16
N THR A 196 26.02 27.52 46.47
CA THR A 196 25.59 27.08 47.79
C THR A 196 26.62 27.51 48.86
N ASN A 197 27.89 27.30 48.59
CA ASN A 197 28.97 27.71 49.50
C ASN A 197 29.09 29.24 49.66
N ALA A 198 28.69 29.98 48.63
CA ALA A 198 28.62 31.44 48.65
C ALA A 198 27.35 32.00 49.30
N GLY A 199 26.39 31.15 49.68
CA GLY A 199 25.12 31.57 50.28
C GLY A 199 24.05 31.99 49.25
N ASP A 200 24.31 31.82 47.94
CA ASP A 200 23.34 32.10 46.86
C ASP A 200 22.38 30.91 46.66
N VAL A 201 21.47 30.76 47.61
CA VAL A 201 20.50 29.64 47.62
C VAL A 201 19.56 29.74 46.43
N LYS A 202 19.20 30.93 45.99
CA LYS A 202 18.28 31.11 44.86
C LYS A 202 18.94 30.67 43.54
N GLY A 203 20.14 31.14 43.26
CA GLY A 203 20.85 30.74 42.06
C GLY A 203 21.20 29.25 42.02
N ALA A 204 21.47 28.62 43.17
CA ALA A 204 21.66 27.18 43.26
C ALA A 204 20.35 26.42 42.94
N ALA A 205 19.19 26.90 43.42
CA ALA A 205 17.89 26.28 43.15
C ALA A 205 17.50 26.38 41.67
N GLU A 206 17.76 27.52 41.04
CA GLU A 206 17.48 27.71 39.58
C GLU A 206 18.31 26.75 38.73
N LEU A 207 19.61 26.56 39.01
CA LEU A 207 20.43 25.58 38.29
C LEU A 207 20.01 24.14 38.56
N THR A 208 19.54 23.84 39.77
CA THR A 208 19.00 22.52 40.10
C THR A 208 17.77 22.23 39.28
N GLN A 209 16.86 23.19 39.12
CA GLN A 209 15.67 23.03 38.29
C GLN A 209 16.03 22.83 36.82
N THR A 210 17.00 23.58 36.30
CA THR A 210 17.54 23.40 34.94
C THR A 210 18.09 22.00 34.72
N ASN A 211 18.84 21.47 35.69
CA ASN A 211 19.38 20.11 35.60
C ASN A 211 18.24 19.04 35.54
N ILE A 212 17.16 19.23 36.29
CA ILE A 212 16.01 18.35 36.27
C ILE A 212 15.37 18.36 34.87
N GLU A 213 15.21 19.52 34.26
CA GLU A 213 14.64 19.67 32.91
C GLU A 213 15.50 19.00 31.84
N LEU A 214 16.84 19.19 31.90
CA LEU A 214 17.78 18.53 31.00
C LEU A 214 17.74 17.01 31.14
N GLN A 215 17.65 16.49 32.37
CA GLN A 215 17.51 15.05 32.62
C GLN A 215 16.21 14.49 32.06
N GLN A 216 15.10 15.22 32.20
CA GLN A 216 13.81 14.82 31.61
C GLN A 216 13.87 14.80 30.08
N GLN A 217 14.55 15.76 29.46
CA GLN A 217 14.78 15.77 28.02
C GLN A 217 15.59 14.57 27.57
N ASN A 218 16.68 14.26 28.24
CA ASN A 218 17.55 13.13 27.96
C ASN A 218 16.75 11.80 28.04
N THR A 219 15.92 11.66 29.06
CA THR A 219 15.05 10.47 29.20
C THR A 219 14.13 10.32 27.98
N LYS A 220 13.46 11.40 27.55
CA LYS A 220 12.57 11.37 26.37
C LYS A 220 13.32 11.03 25.10
N LEU A 221 14.53 11.56 24.90
CA LEU A 221 15.35 11.26 23.72
C LEU A 221 15.83 9.80 23.74
N THR A 222 16.28 9.31 24.88
CA THR A 222 16.68 7.90 25.04
C THR A 222 15.52 6.95 24.77
N ASP A 223 14.34 7.25 25.29
CA ASP A 223 13.14 6.47 25.03
C ASP A 223 12.76 6.51 23.53
N ALA A 224 12.91 7.65 22.87
CA ALA A 224 12.68 7.77 21.44
C ALA A 224 13.65 6.89 20.63
N ILE A 225 14.94 6.93 20.93
CA ILE A 225 15.96 6.08 20.28
C ILE A 225 15.61 4.61 20.47
N ASN A 226 15.40 4.18 21.72
CA ASN A 226 15.16 2.77 22.04
C ASN A 226 13.88 2.21 21.44
N ASN A 227 12.83 3.02 21.40
CA ASN A 227 11.52 2.60 20.88
C ASN A 227 11.31 2.97 19.40
N SER A 228 12.25 3.70 18.79
CA SER A 228 12.09 4.32 17.46
C SER A 228 10.71 5.03 17.33
N SER A 229 10.29 5.68 18.41
CA SER A 229 8.95 6.29 18.54
C SER A 229 8.73 7.49 17.62
N TYR A 230 9.82 8.08 17.10
CA TYR A 230 9.80 9.13 16.10
C TYR A 230 9.56 8.62 14.67
N LEU A 231 9.65 7.31 14.43
CA LEU A 231 9.24 6.68 13.18
C LEU A 231 7.80 6.20 13.32
N SER A 232 6.97 6.49 12.33
CA SER A 232 5.63 5.91 12.31
C SER A 232 5.73 4.37 12.23
N ASN A 233 4.81 3.66 12.87
CA ASN A 233 4.76 2.19 12.79
C ASN A 233 4.64 1.67 11.35
N LYS A 234 4.24 2.53 10.40
CA LYS A 234 4.14 2.22 8.96
C LYS A 234 5.49 2.33 8.23
N VAL A 235 6.49 2.97 8.83
CA VAL A 235 7.83 3.14 8.24
C VAL A 235 8.84 2.13 8.83
N LYS A 236 8.45 1.35 9.84
CA LYS A 236 9.30 0.29 10.37
C LYS A 236 9.53 -0.75 9.27
N THR A 237 10.74 -0.79 8.76
CA THR A 237 11.18 -1.84 7.84
C THR A 237 11.24 -3.18 8.56
N VAL A 238 10.67 -4.18 7.94
CA VAL A 238 10.86 -5.60 8.27
C VAL A 238 12.29 -6.00 7.98
#